data_45be6d8f371ec675f93840e32a82b705
#
_entry.id   45be6d8f371ec675f93840e32a82b705
#
_cell.length_a   1.000
_cell.length_b   1.000
_cell.length_c   1.000
_cell.angle_alpha   90.00
_cell.angle_beta   90.00
_cell.angle_gamma   90.00
#
_symmetry.space_group_name_H-M   'P 1'
#
loop_
_entity.id
_entity.type
_entity.pdbx_description
1 polymer ?
#
loop_
_entity_poly.entity_id
_entity_poly.type
_entity_poly.pdbx_seq_one_letter_code
_entity_poly.pdbx_strand_id
1 'polypeptide(L)'
;MKKLLIVEDDKNWADILGKFVADVGAEHQVVVSGGQAIEIIDDWQPDALILDMLLAGETAIALLNELRSYADLASLPIVICTNIDVKMDDLRPLGVKAILNKTSMRPNEARAIFREVLNDGAE
;
A
#
# COMPACT_ATOMS: atom_id res chain seq x y z
N MET A 1 7.17 9.22 13.91
CA MET A 1 7.32 7.90 13.26
C MET A 1 6.50 7.88 12.00
N LYS A 2 7.04 7.36 10.92
CA LYS A 2 6.30 7.21 9.66
C LYS A 2 5.20 6.16 9.80
N LYS A 3 4.14 6.32 9.02
CA LYS A 3 2.94 5.49 9.09
C LYS A 3 2.65 4.85 7.74
N LEU A 4 2.40 3.56 7.75
CA LEU A 4 2.10 2.81 6.55
C LEU A 4 0.77 2.07 6.73
N LEU A 5 -0.20 2.35 5.86
CA LEU A 5 -1.50 1.68 5.91
C LEU A 5 -1.48 0.45 5.02
N ILE A 6 -1.81 -0.70 5.58
CA ILE A 6 -1.87 -1.96 4.85
C ILE A 6 -3.33 -2.27 4.56
N VAL A 7 -3.67 -2.40 3.28
CA VAL A 7 -5.01 -2.78 2.82
C VAL A 7 -4.91 -4.20 2.28
N GLU A 8 -5.27 -5.17 3.13
CA GLU A 8 -5.07 -6.58 2.86
C GLU A 8 -6.11 -7.39 3.64
N ASP A 9 -6.88 -8.24 2.95
CA ASP A 9 -7.91 -9.06 3.58
C ASP A 9 -7.40 -10.41 4.08
N ASP A 10 -6.21 -10.86 3.67
CA ASP A 10 -5.58 -12.08 4.16
C ASP A 10 -4.78 -11.76 5.41
N LYS A 11 -5.21 -12.32 6.55
CA LYS A 11 -4.58 -12.03 7.83
C LYS A 11 -3.10 -12.43 7.87
N ASN A 12 -2.75 -13.55 7.27
CA ASN A 12 -1.36 -14.03 7.26
C ASN A 12 -0.46 -13.05 6.51
N TRP A 13 -0.91 -12.57 5.36
CA TRP A 13 -0.15 -11.58 4.60
C TRP A 13 -0.09 -10.23 5.32
N ALA A 14 -1.19 -9.81 5.96
CA ALA A 14 -1.20 -8.59 6.75
C ALA A 14 -0.16 -8.66 7.88
N ASP A 15 -0.04 -9.80 8.56
CA ASP A 15 0.95 -10.00 9.62
C ASP A 15 2.38 -9.96 9.07
N ILE A 16 2.62 -10.61 7.92
CA ILE A 16 3.94 -10.61 7.27
C ILE A 16 4.35 -9.19 6.89
N LEU A 17 3.46 -8.48 6.22
CA LEU A 17 3.74 -7.11 5.80
C LEU A 17 3.94 -6.18 6.99
N GLY A 18 3.15 -6.36 8.05
CA GLY A 18 3.31 -5.59 9.28
C GLY A 18 4.68 -5.75 9.92
N LYS A 19 5.23 -6.96 9.88
CA LYS A 19 6.60 -7.21 10.38
C LYS A 19 7.63 -6.48 9.55
N PHE A 20 7.49 -6.47 8.23
CA PHE A 20 8.43 -5.74 7.36
C PHE A 20 8.35 -4.24 7.62
N VAL A 21 7.15 -3.71 7.86
CA VAL A 21 6.98 -2.29 8.19
C VAL A 21 7.67 -1.98 9.52
N ALA A 22 7.48 -2.82 10.53
CA ALA A 22 8.15 -2.65 11.82
C ALA A 22 9.68 -2.70 11.67
N ASP A 23 10.19 -3.58 10.82
CA ASP A 23 11.63 -3.71 10.57
C ASP A 23 12.25 -2.43 10.01
N VAL A 24 11.48 -1.62 9.29
CA VAL A 24 11.97 -0.35 8.75
C VAL A 24 11.67 0.83 9.67
N GLY A 25 11.24 0.57 10.90
CA GLY A 25 11.05 1.61 11.91
C GLY A 25 9.78 2.42 11.75
N ALA A 26 8.78 1.90 11.04
CA ALA A 26 7.51 2.57 10.84
C ALA A 26 6.40 1.89 11.64
N GLU A 27 5.32 2.61 11.88
CA GLU A 27 4.12 2.00 12.44
C GLU A 27 3.12 1.71 11.33
N HIS A 28 2.19 0.80 11.60
CA HIS A 28 1.19 0.42 10.62
C HIS A 28 -0.17 0.19 11.23
N GLN A 29 -1.20 0.28 10.40
CA GLN A 29 -2.52 -0.26 10.67
C GLN A 29 -2.94 -1.12 9.49
N VAL A 30 -3.86 -2.05 9.74
CA VAL A 30 -4.37 -2.95 8.72
C VAL A 30 -5.88 -2.73 8.58
N VAL A 31 -6.33 -2.57 7.34
CA VAL A 31 -7.75 -2.57 6.99
C VAL A 31 -7.97 -3.63 5.91
N VAL A 32 -9.20 -4.11 5.77
CA VAL A 32 -9.49 -5.25 4.90
C VAL A 32 -10.22 -4.88 3.62
N SER A 33 -10.60 -3.60 3.46
CA SER A 33 -11.35 -3.15 2.28
C SER A 33 -10.99 -1.73 1.91
N GLY A 34 -11.33 -1.36 0.68
CA GLY A 34 -11.14 0.02 0.22
C GLY A 34 -11.99 1.01 1.01
N GLY A 35 -13.22 0.63 1.38
CA GLY A 35 -14.08 1.48 2.20
C GLY A 35 -13.47 1.81 3.55
N GLN A 36 -12.92 0.79 4.23
CA GLN A 36 -12.24 1.01 5.50
C GLN A 36 -11.00 1.89 5.33
N ALA A 37 -10.27 1.73 4.21
CA ALA A 37 -9.09 2.55 3.95
C ALA A 37 -9.48 4.03 3.83
N ILE A 38 -10.51 4.34 3.09
CA ILE A 38 -10.98 5.73 2.92
C ILE A 38 -11.38 6.33 4.27
N GLU A 39 -12.06 5.55 5.12
CA GLU A 39 -12.48 6.02 6.44
C GLU A 39 -11.31 6.37 7.36
N ILE A 40 -10.24 5.55 7.34
CA ILE A 40 -9.13 5.74 8.28
C ILE A 40 -8.09 6.75 7.79
N ILE A 41 -7.97 6.95 6.48
CA ILE A 41 -6.91 7.80 5.92
C ILE A 41 -6.97 9.23 6.46
N ASP A 42 -8.17 9.81 6.55
CA ASP A 42 -8.33 11.19 7.03
C ASP A 42 -7.90 11.34 8.48
N ASP A 43 -8.24 10.38 9.33
CA ASP A 43 -7.96 10.46 10.76
C ASP A 43 -6.51 10.12 11.08
N TRP A 44 -5.99 9.07 10.44
CA TRP A 44 -4.68 8.54 10.77
C TRP A 44 -3.54 9.15 9.95
N GLN A 45 -3.84 9.63 8.75
CA GLN A 45 -2.91 10.29 7.85
C GLN A 45 -1.64 9.47 7.58
N PRO A 46 -1.76 8.32 6.91
CA PRO A 46 -0.59 7.50 6.58
C PRO A 46 0.33 8.22 5.60
N ASP A 47 1.61 7.86 5.65
CA ASP A 47 2.62 8.39 4.73
C ASP A 47 2.70 7.59 3.44
N ALA A 48 2.21 6.36 3.45
CA ALA A 48 2.16 5.49 2.27
C ALA A 48 1.13 4.39 2.46
N LEU A 49 0.75 3.76 1.36
CA LEU A 49 -0.19 2.63 1.33
C LEU A 49 0.49 1.39 0.79
N ILE A 50 0.19 0.23 1.40
CA ILE A 50 0.42 -1.09 0.78
C ILE A 50 -0.96 -1.66 0.45
N LEU A 51 -1.18 -2.07 -0.79
CA LEU A 51 -2.51 -2.41 -1.29
C LEU A 51 -2.46 -3.68 -2.14
N ASP A 52 -3.31 -4.65 -1.82
CA ASP A 52 -3.52 -5.80 -2.71
C ASP A 52 -4.49 -5.40 -3.82
N MET A 53 -4.24 -5.88 -5.03
CA MET A 53 -5.12 -5.59 -6.18
C MET A 53 -6.47 -6.28 -6.08
N LEU A 54 -6.56 -7.38 -5.32
CA LEU A 54 -7.80 -8.14 -5.19
C LEU A 54 -8.21 -8.20 -3.71
N LEU A 55 -9.27 -7.50 -3.36
CA LEU A 55 -9.77 -7.38 -1.99
C LEU A 55 -11.22 -7.85 -1.95
N ALA A 56 -11.47 -8.96 -1.22
CA ALA A 56 -12.81 -9.49 -1.02
C ALA A 56 -13.59 -9.64 -2.34
N GLY A 57 -12.90 -10.09 -3.41
CA GLY A 57 -13.51 -10.28 -4.71
C GLY A 57 -13.60 -9.04 -5.59
N GLU A 58 -13.15 -7.89 -5.11
CA GLU A 58 -13.13 -6.64 -5.87
C GLU A 58 -11.71 -6.23 -6.21
N THR A 59 -11.52 -5.56 -7.34
CA THR A 59 -10.21 -5.02 -7.69
C THR A 59 -9.96 -3.71 -6.95
N ALA A 60 -8.71 -3.41 -6.70
CA ALA A 60 -8.32 -2.16 -6.06
C ALA A 60 -8.36 -0.93 -6.98
N ILE A 61 -8.73 -1.12 -8.24
CA ILE A 61 -8.76 0.00 -9.21
C ILE A 61 -9.70 1.11 -8.76
N ALA A 62 -10.87 0.74 -8.23
CA ALA A 62 -11.83 1.75 -7.74
C ALA A 62 -11.24 2.57 -6.60
N LEU A 63 -10.54 1.94 -5.66
CA LEU A 63 -9.86 2.65 -4.57
C LEU A 63 -8.76 3.57 -5.11
N LEU A 64 -7.96 3.09 -6.05
CA LEU A 64 -6.89 3.90 -6.65
C LEU A 64 -7.46 5.15 -7.33
N ASN A 65 -8.53 5.00 -8.09
CA ASN A 65 -9.18 6.12 -8.75
C ASN A 65 -9.79 7.10 -7.73
N GLU A 66 -10.39 6.58 -6.68
CA GLU A 66 -10.97 7.42 -5.64
C GLU A 66 -9.90 8.25 -4.93
N LEU A 67 -8.77 7.63 -4.56
CA LEU A 67 -7.66 8.34 -3.91
C LEU A 67 -7.12 9.46 -4.78
N ARG A 68 -7.03 9.24 -6.08
CA ARG A 68 -6.55 10.27 -7.00
C ARG A 68 -7.52 11.42 -7.19
N SER A 69 -8.79 11.21 -6.89
CA SER A 69 -9.80 12.26 -7.02
C SER A 69 -9.74 13.30 -5.89
N TYR A 70 -9.06 12.98 -4.78
CA TYR A 70 -8.87 13.90 -3.67
C TYR A 70 -7.51 14.60 -3.80
N ALA A 71 -7.51 15.93 -3.79
CA ALA A 71 -6.28 16.71 -4.00
C ALA A 71 -5.19 16.40 -2.97
N ASP A 72 -5.58 16.17 -1.72
CA ASP A 72 -4.65 15.88 -0.63
C ASP A 72 -4.14 14.44 -0.62
N LEU A 73 -4.79 13.54 -1.34
CA LEU A 73 -4.43 12.12 -1.39
C LEU A 73 -3.81 11.71 -2.74
N ALA A 74 -3.88 12.56 -3.74
CA ALA A 74 -3.42 12.22 -5.09
C ALA A 74 -1.92 11.92 -5.16
N SER A 75 -1.14 12.44 -4.22
CA SER A 75 0.30 12.22 -4.16
C SER A 75 0.72 11.17 -3.13
N LEU A 76 -0.23 10.52 -2.46
CA LEU A 76 0.09 9.46 -1.49
C LEU A 76 0.79 8.30 -2.20
N PRO A 77 2.02 7.93 -1.79
CA PRO A 77 2.72 6.82 -2.43
C PRO A 77 2.02 5.49 -2.17
N ILE A 78 1.89 4.67 -3.20
CA ILE A 78 1.21 3.39 -3.13
C ILE A 78 2.12 2.27 -3.63
N VAL A 79 2.22 1.21 -2.83
CA VAL A 79 2.88 -0.04 -3.21
C VAL A 79 1.80 -1.10 -3.38
N ILE A 80 1.79 -1.74 -4.53
CA ILE A 80 0.93 -2.90 -4.77
C ILE A 80 1.66 -4.16 -4.30
N CYS A 81 0.98 -4.98 -3.53
CA CYS A 81 1.50 -6.28 -3.09
C CYS A 81 0.44 -7.33 -3.36
N THR A 82 0.64 -8.14 -4.40
CA THR A 82 -0.43 -8.99 -4.94
C THR A 82 0.09 -10.28 -5.53
N ASN A 83 -0.80 -11.29 -5.66
CA ASN A 83 -0.52 -12.54 -6.38
C ASN A 83 -0.81 -12.45 -7.87
N ILE A 84 -1.58 -11.47 -8.31
CA ILE A 84 -1.96 -11.39 -9.72
C ILE A 84 -0.93 -10.62 -10.51
N ASP A 85 -0.81 -10.97 -11.79
CA ASP A 85 0.08 -10.24 -12.70
C ASP A 85 -0.54 -8.89 -13.05
N VAL A 86 0.23 -7.84 -12.77
CA VAL A 86 -0.14 -6.47 -13.10
C VAL A 86 1.08 -5.77 -13.70
N LYS A 87 0.84 -4.78 -14.52
CA LYS A 87 1.93 -4.05 -15.19
C LYS A 87 2.07 -2.66 -14.59
N MET A 88 3.32 -2.29 -14.32
CA MET A 88 3.63 -0.95 -13.79
C MET A 88 3.11 0.15 -14.69
N ASP A 89 3.18 -0.04 -16.01
CA ASP A 89 2.72 0.97 -16.96
C ASP A 89 1.23 1.27 -16.80
N ASP A 90 0.44 0.27 -16.41
CA ASP A 90 -1.01 0.44 -16.20
C ASP A 90 -1.31 1.11 -14.85
N LEU A 91 -0.46 0.92 -13.86
CA LEU A 91 -0.70 1.36 -12.49
C LEU A 91 0.02 2.66 -12.12
N ARG A 92 1.12 2.98 -12.80
CA ARG A 92 1.87 4.22 -12.51
C ARG A 92 1.01 5.47 -12.64
N PRO A 93 0.12 5.59 -13.66
CA PRO A 93 -0.77 6.75 -13.72
C PRO A 93 -1.74 6.86 -12.56
N LEU A 94 -1.95 5.76 -11.82
CA LEU A 94 -2.85 5.71 -10.65
C LEU A 94 -2.11 5.98 -9.34
N GLY A 95 -0.85 6.39 -9.39
CA GLY A 95 -0.08 6.73 -8.18
C GLY A 95 0.72 5.59 -7.59
N VAL A 96 0.77 4.45 -8.26
CA VAL A 96 1.54 3.29 -7.79
C VAL A 96 3.02 3.52 -8.07
N LYS A 97 3.84 3.35 -7.02
CA LYS A 97 5.30 3.55 -7.09
C LYS A 97 6.06 2.26 -7.30
N ALA A 98 5.52 1.13 -6.82
CA ALA A 98 6.18 -0.16 -6.91
C ALA A 98 5.16 -1.28 -6.84
N ILE A 99 5.54 -2.44 -7.37
CA ILE A 99 4.75 -3.66 -7.31
C ILE A 99 5.61 -4.76 -6.69
N LEU A 100 5.06 -5.42 -5.67
CA LEU A 100 5.64 -6.61 -5.07
C LEU A 100 4.74 -7.79 -5.40
N ASN A 101 5.31 -8.84 -5.99
CA ASN A 101 4.58 -10.07 -6.25
C ASN A 101 4.73 -11.00 -5.06
N LYS A 102 3.61 -11.41 -4.46
CA LYS A 102 3.60 -12.23 -3.24
C LYS A 102 4.30 -13.57 -3.40
N THR A 103 4.34 -14.11 -4.62
CA THR A 103 4.95 -15.42 -4.86
C THR A 103 6.47 -15.36 -5.03
N SER A 104 7.03 -14.22 -5.33
CA SER A 104 8.45 -14.09 -5.65
C SER A 104 9.19 -13.03 -4.84
N MET A 105 8.50 -12.18 -4.09
CA MET A 105 9.16 -11.11 -3.35
C MET A 105 10.03 -11.66 -2.22
N ARG A 106 11.16 -11.00 -2.00
CA ARG A 106 12.09 -11.31 -0.91
C ARG A 106 11.91 -10.29 0.21
N PRO A 107 12.13 -10.71 1.48
CA PRO A 107 12.00 -9.78 2.61
C PRO A 107 12.82 -8.50 2.48
N ASN A 108 14.08 -8.60 2.02
CA ASN A 108 14.93 -7.43 1.83
C ASN A 108 14.43 -6.50 0.74
N GLU A 109 13.84 -7.05 -0.31
CA GLU A 109 13.21 -6.28 -1.38
C GLU A 109 12.02 -5.48 -0.84
N ALA A 110 11.15 -6.13 -0.08
CA ALA A 110 9.99 -5.47 0.52
C ALA A 110 10.43 -4.34 1.45
N ARG A 111 11.39 -4.61 2.34
CA ARG A 111 11.90 -3.59 3.26
C ARG A 111 12.52 -2.40 2.52
N ALA A 112 13.29 -2.66 1.47
CA ALA A 112 13.90 -1.59 0.68
C ALA A 112 12.84 -0.69 0.03
N ILE A 113 11.80 -1.30 -0.54
CA ILE A 113 10.71 -0.56 -1.17
C ILE A 113 9.94 0.25 -0.13
N PHE A 114 9.66 -0.31 1.03
CA PHE A 114 8.94 0.42 2.09
C PHE A 114 9.74 1.62 2.59
N ARG A 115 11.07 1.49 2.75
CA ARG A 115 11.92 2.63 3.09
C ARG A 115 11.85 3.71 2.03
N GLU A 116 11.91 3.31 0.77
CA GLU A 116 11.91 4.25 -0.34
C GLU A 116 10.60 5.06 -0.40
N VAL A 117 9.45 4.39 -0.33
CA VAL A 117 8.17 5.09 -0.41
C VAL A 117 7.89 5.95 0.81
N LEU A 118 8.37 5.54 2.00
CA LEU A 118 8.22 6.35 3.22
C LEU A 118 9.07 7.61 3.17
N ASN A 119 10.15 7.62 2.41
CA ASN A 119 11.01 8.79 2.25
C ASN A 119 10.61 9.67 1.05
N ASP A 120 9.73 9.20 0.19
CA ASP A 120 9.34 9.86 -1.05
C ASP A 120 8.71 11.24 -0.81
N GLY A 121 8.01 11.41 0.31
CA GLY A 121 7.39 12.68 0.69
C GLY A 121 8.17 13.48 1.73
N ALA A 122 9.39 13.08 2.05
CA ALA A 122 10.16 13.67 3.16
C ALA A 122 10.84 14.99 2.79
N GLU A 123 10.81 15.37 1.53
CA GLU A 123 11.51 16.58 1.05
C GLU A 123 10.68 17.83 1.06
#